data_e384b9067213752f427c79a1b49ce0cb
#
_entry.id   e384b9067213752f427c79a1b49ce0cb
#
_cell.length_a   1.000
_cell.length_b   1.000
_cell.length_c   1.000
_cell.angle_alpha   90.00
_cell.angle_beta   90.00
_cell.angle_gamma   90.00
#
_symmetry.space_group_name_H-M   'P 1'
#
loop_
_entity.id
_entity.type
_entity.pdbx_description
1 polymer ?
#
loop_
_entity_poly.entity_id
_entity_poly.type
_entity_poly.pdbx_seq_one_letter_code
_entity_poly.pdbx_strand_id
1 'polypeptide(L)'
;DLIEPLSLDEAYLDVSQQTLKLGSGSLMAKDIKQRIKRATALTASAGISYNKLLAKIASDRDKPDGLCYISAKEGPEFVKSLRVREFFGVGPATEEKMHALGIYTGADLLNWTLPELQPVFGKAAEFYFNAARGIDTRVVEAERVRKSVSTEDTFVRD
;
A
#
# COMPACT_ATOMS: atom_id res chain seq x y z
N ASP A 1 14.22 13.93 -5.79
CA ASP A 1 13.33 12.76 -5.85
C ASP A 1 13.02 12.34 -4.42
N LEU A 2 11.73 12.22 -4.08
CA LEU A 2 11.32 11.76 -2.75
C LEU A 2 11.24 10.24 -2.77
N ILE A 3 12.06 9.59 -1.94
CA ILE A 3 12.10 8.14 -1.77
C ILE A 3 11.90 7.86 -0.28
N GLU A 4 10.83 7.14 0.06
CA GLU A 4 10.54 6.71 1.42
C GLU A 4 10.73 5.21 1.54
N PRO A 5 11.75 4.72 2.25
CA PRO A 5 11.89 3.30 2.57
C PRO A 5 10.71 2.81 3.41
N LEU A 6 10.09 1.70 3.02
CA LEU A 6 9.01 1.05 3.77
C LEU A 6 9.54 -0.15 4.56
N SER A 7 10.42 -0.94 3.94
CA SER A 7 11.14 -2.07 4.53
C SER A 7 12.55 -2.17 3.95
N LEU A 8 13.24 -3.30 4.14
CA LEU A 8 14.58 -3.53 3.59
C LEU A 8 14.57 -3.62 2.04
N ASP A 9 13.45 -3.98 1.46
CA ASP A 9 13.28 -4.28 0.04
C ASP A 9 12.13 -3.52 -0.62
N GLU A 10 11.44 -2.64 0.12
CA GLU A 10 10.30 -1.86 -0.38
C GLU A 10 10.50 -0.37 -0.15
N ALA A 11 10.09 0.45 -1.11
CA ALA A 11 10.07 1.90 -0.98
C ALA A 11 8.92 2.54 -1.77
N TYR A 12 8.43 3.67 -1.28
CA TYR A 12 7.61 4.58 -2.07
C TYR A 12 8.48 5.61 -2.78
N LEU A 13 8.11 5.91 -4.02
CA LEU A 13 8.74 6.95 -4.83
C LEU A 13 7.67 7.95 -5.27
N ASP A 14 7.85 9.24 -4.94
CA ASP A 14 7.04 10.29 -5.55
C ASP A 14 7.65 10.70 -6.88
N VAL A 15 6.96 10.35 -7.95
CA VAL A 15 7.36 10.62 -9.33
C VAL A 15 6.53 11.72 -10.00
N SER A 16 5.76 12.47 -9.22
CA SER A 16 4.81 13.49 -9.72
C SER A 16 5.51 14.55 -10.58
N GLN A 17 6.65 15.05 -10.13
CA GLN A 17 7.44 16.06 -10.86
C GLN A 17 8.09 15.51 -12.14
N GLN A 18 8.51 14.25 -12.10
CA GLN A 18 9.16 13.58 -13.23
C GLN A 18 8.14 13.16 -14.30
N THR A 19 6.93 12.77 -13.91
CA THR A 19 5.84 12.44 -14.85
C THR A 19 5.47 13.64 -15.71
N LEU A 20 5.52 14.85 -15.18
CA LEU A 20 5.32 16.07 -15.95
C LEU A 20 6.36 16.25 -17.08
N LYS A 21 7.57 15.73 -16.90
CA LYS A 21 8.69 15.84 -17.85
C LYS A 21 8.82 14.63 -18.77
N LEU A 22 8.57 13.44 -18.26
CA LEU A 22 8.84 12.16 -18.92
C LEU A 22 7.57 11.42 -19.38
N GLY A 23 6.39 11.98 -19.12
CA GLY A 23 5.11 11.60 -19.71
C GLY A 23 4.35 10.48 -19.01
N SER A 24 4.96 9.59 -18.21
CA SER A 24 4.21 8.48 -17.60
C SER A 24 4.94 7.81 -16.42
N GLY A 25 4.25 7.68 -15.28
CA GLY A 25 4.73 6.90 -14.15
C GLY A 25 4.98 5.42 -14.46
N SER A 26 4.20 4.85 -15.39
CA SER A 26 4.39 3.46 -15.82
C SER A 26 5.68 3.26 -16.65
N LEU A 27 6.07 4.22 -17.47
CA LEU A 27 7.35 4.17 -18.17
C LEU A 27 8.53 4.27 -17.23
N MET A 28 8.43 5.15 -16.23
CA MET A 28 9.45 5.28 -15.18
C MET A 28 9.59 4.01 -14.35
N ALA A 29 8.47 3.42 -13.93
CA ALA A 29 8.48 2.16 -13.18
C ALA A 29 9.11 1.01 -14.00
N LYS A 30 8.84 0.93 -15.30
CA LYS A 30 9.50 -0.03 -16.21
C LYS A 30 11.02 0.17 -16.26
N ASP A 31 11.49 1.41 -16.40
CA ASP A 31 12.92 1.72 -16.41
C ASP A 31 13.58 1.38 -15.07
N ILE A 32 12.97 1.75 -13.95
CA ILE A 32 13.46 1.41 -12.60
C ILE A 32 13.58 -0.11 -12.43
N LYS A 33 12.55 -0.88 -12.76
CA LYS A 33 12.57 -2.34 -12.71
C LYS A 33 13.70 -2.93 -13.54
N GLN A 34 13.90 -2.42 -14.76
CA GLN A 34 15.01 -2.88 -15.62
C GLN A 34 16.38 -2.55 -15.04
N ARG A 35 16.56 -1.38 -14.44
CA ARG A 35 17.81 -0.99 -13.77
C ARG A 35 18.09 -1.88 -12.57
N ILE A 36 17.08 -2.16 -11.73
CA ILE A 36 17.21 -3.09 -10.60
C ILE A 36 17.67 -4.45 -11.12
N LYS A 37 17.00 -5.01 -12.13
CA LYS A 37 17.35 -6.31 -12.69
C LYS A 37 18.77 -6.37 -13.26
N ARG A 38 19.20 -5.30 -13.94
CA ARG A 38 20.59 -5.21 -14.47
C ARG A 38 21.64 -5.11 -13.37
N ALA A 39 21.34 -4.37 -12.30
CA ALA A 39 22.30 -4.11 -11.22
C ALA A 39 22.41 -5.28 -10.23
N THR A 40 21.33 -6.02 -10.00
CA THR A 40 21.22 -6.99 -8.89
C THR A 40 20.87 -8.41 -9.34
N ALA A 41 20.50 -8.60 -10.59
CA ALA A 41 19.90 -9.83 -11.14
C ALA A 41 18.54 -10.21 -10.48
N LEU A 42 17.99 -9.38 -9.60
CA LEU A 42 16.68 -9.58 -8.96
C LEU A 42 15.57 -8.89 -9.76
N THR A 43 14.35 -9.44 -9.64
CA THR A 43 13.15 -8.80 -10.14
C THR A 43 12.49 -7.95 -9.05
N ALA A 44 11.80 -6.89 -9.46
CA ALA A 44 10.97 -6.07 -8.57
C ALA A 44 9.56 -5.95 -9.15
N SER A 45 8.53 -5.94 -8.30
CA SER A 45 7.17 -5.56 -8.69
C SER A 45 6.92 -4.10 -8.38
N ALA A 46 6.16 -3.40 -9.22
CA ALA A 46 5.84 -2.00 -9.03
C ALA A 46 4.35 -1.75 -9.15
N GLY A 47 3.80 -1.00 -8.20
CA GLY A 47 2.45 -0.46 -8.23
C GLY A 47 2.50 1.05 -8.45
N ILE A 48 1.69 1.55 -9.36
CA ILE A 48 1.60 2.96 -9.69
C ILE A 48 0.18 3.44 -9.41
N SER A 49 0.06 4.48 -8.58
CA SER A 49 -1.22 5.10 -8.31
C SER A 49 -1.05 6.54 -7.82
N TYR A 50 -2.18 7.19 -7.52
CA TYR A 50 -2.24 8.57 -7.06
C TYR A 50 -2.06 8.74 -5.54
N ASN A 51 -1.95 7.64 -4.78
CA ASN A 51 -1.63 7.65 -3.35
C ASN A 51 -0.87 6.39 -2.93
N LYS A 52 -0.30 6.42 -1.72
CA LYS A 52 0.55 5.36 -1.17
C LYS A 52 -0.20 4.05 -0.95
N LEU A 53 -1.45 4.12 -0.46
CA LEU A 53 -2.28 2.93 -0.21
C LEU A 53 -2.48 2.11 -1.49
N LEU A 54 -2.97 2.76 -2.53
CA LEU A 54 -3.25 2.08 -3.80
C LEU A 54 -1.99 1.65 -4.53
N ALA A 55 -0.91 2.44 -4.45
CA ALA A 55 0.37 2.05 -5.02
C ALA A 55 0.91 0.77 -4.36
N LYS A 56 0.80 0.66 -3.03
CA LYS A 56 1.22 -0.56 -2.31
C LYS A 56 0.37 -1.77 -2.70
N ILE A 57 -0.96 -1.64 -2.71
CA ILE A 57 -1.87 -2.73 -3.11
C ILE A 57 -1.60 -3.14 -4.56
N ALA A 58 -1.42 -2.17 -5.46
CA ALA A 58 -1.09 -2.44 -6.87
C ALA A 58 0.23 -3.21 -7.02
N SER A 59 1.24 -2.91 -6.19
CA SER A 59 2.54 -3.60 -6.27
C SER A 59 2.47 -5.09 -5.91
N ASP A 60 1.46 -5.49 -5.13
CA ASP A 60 1.26 -6.89 -4.72
C ASP A 60 0.40 -7.69 -5.72
N ARG A 61 -0.34 -7.00 -6.64
CA ARG A 61 -1.35 -7.61 -7.49
C ARG A 61 -0.80 -8.61 -8.50
N ASP A 62 0.26 -8.24 -9.19
CA ASP A 62 0.81 -9.01 -10.32
C ASP A 62 2.19 -9.59 -9.98
N LYS A 63 2.48 -9.89 -8.72
CA LYS A 63 3.72 -10.55 -8.32
C LYS A 63 3.81 -11.98 -8.90
N PRO A 64 5.01 -12.45 -9.28
CA PRO A 64 6.31 -11.75 -9.28
C PRO A 64 6.52 -10.90 -10.55
N ASP A 65 7.48 -9.96 -10.47
CA ASP A 65 7.91 -9.08 -11.57
C ASP A 65 6.76 -8.28 -12.23
N GLY A 66 5.72 -8.00 -11.44
CA GLY A 66 4.52 -7.32 -11.90
C GLY A 66 4.68 -5.82 -12.12
N LEU A 67 3.73 -5.25 -12.87
CA LEU A 67 3.56 -3.81 -13.06
C LEU A 67 2.07 -3.52 -13.13
N CYS A 68 1.51 -2.96 -12.08
CA CYS A 68 0.09 -2.63 -11.99
C CYS A 68 -0.10 -1.11 -11.84
N TYR A 69 -1.02 -0.55 -12.62
CA TYR A 69 -1.41 0.85 -12.58
C TYR A 69 -2.89 0.97 -12.19
N ILE A 70 -3.18 1.80 -11.20
CA ILE A 70 -4.53 2.13 -10.76
C ILE A 70 -4.71 3.64 -10.89
N SER A 71 -5.56 4.07 -11.81
CA SER A 71 -5.87 5.48 -12.02
C SER A 71 -6.77 6.04 -10.91
N ALA A 72 -6.80 7.38 -10.78
CA ALA A 72 -7.70 8.04 -9.82
C ALA A 72 -9.19 7.78 -10.13
N LYS A 73 -9.54 7.55 -11.39
CA LYS A 73 -10.90 7.20 -11.80
C LYS A 73 -11.30 5.78 -11.39
N GLU A 74 -10.36 4.85 -11.45
CA GLU A 74 -10.59 3.43 -11.14
C GLU A 74 -10.45 3.12 -9.65
N GLY A 75 -9.65 3.91 -8.93
CA GLY A 75 -9.31 3.66 -7.53
C GLY A 75 -10.51 3.36 -6.62
N PRO A 76 -11.56 4.17 -6.60
CA PRO A 76 -12.72 3.91 -5.75
C PRO A 76 -13.44 2.58 -6.03
N GLU A 77 -13.64 2.22 -7.31
CA GLU A 77 -14.26 0.95 -7.68
C GLU A 77 -13.33 -0.23 -7.44
N PHE A 78 -12.03 -0.04 -7.68
CA PHE A 78 -11.02 -1.04 -7.35
C PHE A 78 -11.04 -1.40 -5.86
N VAL A 79 -11.05 -0.39 -4.98
CA VAL A 79 -11.07 -0.62 -3.53
C VAL A 79 -12.31 -1.37 -3.08
N LYS A 80 -13.48 -1.09 -3.64
CA LYS A 80 -14.74 -1.80 -3.32
C LYS A 80 -14.61 -3.31 -3.56
N SER A 81 -13.89 -3.71 -4.60
CA SER A 81 -13.73 -5.13 -4.97
C SER A 81 -12.71 -5.88 -4.12
N LEU A 82 -11.87 -5.19 -3.33
CA LEU A 82 -10.84 -5.81 -2.50
C LEU A 82 -11.44 -6.55 -1.32
N ARG A 83 -10.90 -7.72 -1.00
CA ARG A 83 -11.13 -8.35 0.30
C ARG A 83 -10.40 -7.57 1.39
N VAL A 84 -10.94 -7.52 2.60
CA VAL A 84 -10.34 -6.72 3.69
C VAL A 84 -8.90 -7.09 4.00
N ARG A 85 -8.51 -8.35 3.82
CA ARG A 85 -7.11 -8.81 4.00
C ARG A 85 -6.12 -8.21 2.99
N GLU A 86 -6.61 -7.69 1.87
CA GLU A 86 -5.77 -7.08 0.83
C GLU A 86 -5.45 -5.62 1.13
N PHE A 87 -6.12 -5.04 2.16
CA PHE A 87 -5.78 -3.71 2.63
C PHE A 87 -4.48 -3.71 3.40
N PHE A 88 -3.60 -2.78 3.07
CA PHE A 88 -2.35 -2.63 3.81
C PHE A 88 -2.61 -2.41 5.31
N GLY A 89 -1.92 -3.16 6.15
CA GLY A 89 -2.08 -3.09 7.62
C GLY A 89 -3.22 -3.94 8.19
N VAL A 90 -3.96 -4.69 7.36
CA VAL A 90 -4.93 -5.67 7.84
C VAL A 90 -4.25 -7.04 7.94
N GLY A 91 -3.86 -7.39 9.15
CA GLY A 91 -3.37 -8.72 9.50
C GLY A 91 -4.50 -9.66 9.94
N PRO A 92 -4.19 -10.95 10.21
CA PRO A 92 -5.21 -11.98 10.52
C PRO A 92 -6.18 -11.59 11.65
N ALA A 93 -5.67 -11.01 12.75
CA ALA A 93 -6.52 -10.59 13.86
C ALA A 93 -7.49 -9.43 13.50
N THR A 94 -7.05 -8.53 12.62
CA THR A 94 -7.91 -7.44 12.13
C THR A 94 -8.94 -7.96 11.13
N GLU A 95 -8.54 -8.87 10.23
CA GLU A 95 -9.45 -9.54 9.30
C GLU A 95 -10.56 -10.28 10.05
N GLU A 96 -10.22 -11.09 11.07
CA GLU A 96 -11.19 -11.80 11.89
C GLU A 96 -12.17 -10.83 12.57
N LYS A 97 -11.67 -9.72 13.11
CA LYS A 97 -12.49 -8.69 13.72
C LYS A 97 -13.43 -8.02 12.71
N MET A 98 -12.98 -7.77 11.48
CA MET A 98 -13.80 -7.25 10.40
C MET A 98 -14.88 -8.26 10.00
N HIS A 99 -14.51 -9.53 9.84
CA HIS A 99 -15.46 -10.60 9.51
C HIS A 99 -16.55 -10.78 10.56
N ALA A 100 -16.22 -10.66 11.86
CA ALA A 100 -17.20 -10.70 12.96
C ALA A 100 -18.26 -9.58 12.88
N LEU A 101 -17.92 -8.48 12.18
CA LEU A 101 -18.82 -7.34 11.90
C LEU A 101 -19.51 -7.44 10.54
N GLY A 102 -19.33 -8.53 9.80
CA GLY A 102 -19.88 -8.70 8.45
C GLY A 102 -19.13 -7.89 7.38
N ILE A 103 -17.90 -7.45 7.66
CA ILE A 103 -17.06 -6.68 6.73
C ILE A 103 -16.08 -7.64 6.07
N TYR A 104 -16.31 -8.02 4.82
CA TYR A 104 -15.47 -8.94 4.03
C TYR A 104 -14.71 -8.22 2.92
N THR A 105 -15.29 -7.13 2.42
CA THR A 105 -14.78 -6.38 1.26
C THR A 105 -14.72 -4.88 1.54
N GLY A 106 -14.04 -4.15 0.65
CA GLY A 106 -14.08 -2.69 0.66
C GLY A 106 -15.49 -2.12 0.48
N ALA A 107 -16.36 -2.80 -0.28
CA ALA A 107 -17.75 -2.41 -0.42
C ALA A 107 -18.52 -2.51 0.89
N ASP A 108 -18.30 -3.58 1.68
CA ASP A 108 -18.93 -3.71 3.00
C ASP A 108 -18.43 -2.61 3.94
N LEU A 109 -17.12 -2.34 3.94
CA LEU A 109 -16.50 -1.31 4.78
C LEU A 109 -17.01 0.11 4.45
N LEU A 110 -17.40 0.37 3.19
CA LEU A 110 -17.99 1.65 2.79
C LEU A 110 -19.34 1.94 3.49
N ASN A 111 -20.09 0.92 3.89
CA ASN A 111 -21.37 1.07 4.57
C ASN A 111 -21.21 1.52 6.03
N TRP A 112 -19.99 1.48 6.57
CA TRP A 112 -19.70 1.88 7.94
C TRP A 112 -19.31 3.34 8.04
N THR A 113 -19.82 4.01 9.06
CA THR A 113 -19.45 5.37 9.41
C THR A 113 -18.21 5.38 10.32
N LEU A 114 -17.50 6.50 10.36
CA LEU A 114 -16.34 6.63 11.25
C LEU A 114 -16.70 6.44 12.75
N PRO A 115 -17.83 6.99 13.28
CA PRO A 115 -18.26 6.73 14.64
C PRO A 115 -18.53 5.26 14.97
N GLU A 116 -18.98 4.46 14.00
CA GLU A 116 -19.20 3.01 14.19
C GLU A 116 -17.89 2.22 14.20
N LEU A 117 -16.92 2.61 13.37
CA LEU A 117 -15.61 1.97 13.32
C LEU A 117 -14.74 2.31 14.53
N GLN A 118 -14.89 3.49 15.10
CA GLN A 118 -14.00 4.00 16.13
C GLN A 118 -13.95 3.18 17.42
N PRO A 119 -15.08 2.68 17.99
CA PRO A 119 -15.06 1.82 19.16
C PRO A 119 -14.36 0.48 18.93
N VAL A 120 -14.35 -0.02 17.68
CA VAL A 120 -13.79 -1.33 17.33
C VAL A 120 -12.31 -1.25 16.99
N PHE A 121 -11.92 -0.25 16.18
CA PHE A 121 -10.58 -0.15 15.59
C PHE A 121 -9.73 0.97 16.20
N GLY A 122 -10.29 1.77 17.10
CA GLY A 122 -9.59 2.85 17.78
C GLY A 122 -8.95 3.82 16.79
N LYS A 123 -7.66 4.09 16.95
CA LYS A 123 -6.91 5.02 16.08
C LYS A 123 -6.83 4.56 14.60
N ALA A 124 -7.01 3.28 14.32
CA ALA A 124 -6.97 2.76 12.95
C ALA A 124 -8.30 2.96 12.21
N ALA A 125 -9.39 3.32 12.89
CA ALA A 125 -10.72 3.50 12.28
C ALA A 125 -10.72 4.51 11.15
N GLU A 126 -10.08 5.66 11.34
CA GLU A 126 -9.99 6.70 10.33
C GLU A 126 -9.24 6.21 9.08
N PHE A 127 -8.17 5.44 9.28
CA PHE A 127 -7.45 4.84 8.16
C PHE A 127 -8.34 3.90 7.36
N TYR A 128 -9.08 2.99 8.01
CA TYR A 128 -9.96 2.04 7.31
C TYR A 128 -11.13 2.76 6.63
N PHE A 129 -11.71 3.75 7.28
CA PHE A 129 -12.78 4.57 6.72
C PHE A 129 -12.34 5.28 5.43
N ASN A 130 -11.15 5.88 5.43
CA ASN A 130 -10.58 6.55 4.26
C ASN A 130 -10.13 5.54 3.20
N ALA A 131 -9.50 4.43 3.60
CA ALA A 131 -9.03 3.39 2.72
C ALA A 131 -10.15 2.80 1.87
N ALA A 132 -11.34 2.53 2.47
CA ALA A 132 -12.52 2.04 1.74
C ALA A 132 -13.01 3.01 0.66
N ARG A 133 -12.63 4.29 0.75
CA ARG A 133 -12.95 5.35 -0.22
C ARG A 133 -11.82 5.62 -1.22
N GLY A 134 -10.75 4.84 -1.16
CA GLY A 134 -9.55 5.05 -1.96
C GLY A 134 -8.77 6.31 -1.58
N ILE A 135 -8.96 6.81 -0.35
CA ILE A 135 -8.34 8.04 0.16
C ILE A 135 -7.15 7.68 1.05
N ASP A 136 -6.01 8.26 0.73
CA ASP A 136 -4.80 8.24 1.56
C ASP A 136 -4.08 9.57 1.38
N THR A 137 -4.07 10.38 2.42
CA THR A 137 -3.49 11.73 2.39
C THR A 137 -2.01 11.77 2.79
N ARG A 138 -1.42 10.61 3.13
CA ARG A 138 -0.01 10.55 3.50
C ARG A 138 0.87 10.84 2.29
N VAL A 139 1.80 11.77 2.47
CA VAL A 139 2.81 12.09 1.45
C VAL A 139 4.00 11.12 1.54
N VAL A 140 4.84 11.10 0.50
CA VAL A 140 6.12 10.38 0.52
C VAL A 140 7.12 11.21 1.32
N GLU A 141 7.66 10.64 2.41
CA GLU A 141 8.60 11.29 3.33
C GLU A 141 9.97 10.63 3.22
N ALA A 142 10.96 11.36 2.65
CA ALA A 142 12.31 10.84 2.47
C ALA A 142 13.07 10.70 3.81
N GLU A 143 12.77 11.56 4.78
CA GLU A 143 13.41 11.53 6.10
C GLU A 143 12.42 11.09 7.17
N ARG A 144 12.71 9.97 7.81
CA ARG A 144 11.95 9.46 8.96
C ARG A 144 12.82 9.48 10.20
N VAL A 145 12.34 10.17 11.25
CA VAL A 145 12.96 10.04 12.57
C VAL A 145 12.73 8.63 13.10
N ARG A 146 13.81 7.90 13.36
CA ARG A 146 13.75 6.55 13.91
C ARG A 146 13.13 6.57 15.32
N LYS A 147 12.00 5.90 15.50
CA LYS A 147 11.24 5.89 16.76
C LYS A 147 11.56 4.70 17.66
N SER A 148 12.12 3.62 17.11
CA SER A 148 12.46 2.41 17.85
C SER A 148 13.67 1.71 17.25
N VAL A 149 14.38 0.95 18.08
CA VAL A 149 15.42 0.01 17.69
C VAL A 149 15.05 -1.32 18.31
N SER A 150 14.95 -2.37 17.49
CA SER A 150 14.71 -3.75 17.93
C SER A 150 15.80 -4.66 17.39
N THR A 151 16.07 -5.73 18.10
CA THR A 151 16.91 -6.85 17.66
C THR A 151 16.05 -8.11 17.74
N GLU A 152 16.08 -8.91 16.67
CA GLU A 152 15.41 -10.19 16.62
C GLU A 152 16.46 -11.27 16.41
N ASP A 153 16.42 -12.31 17.24
CA ASP A 153 17.24 -13.51 17.10
C ASP A 153 16.33 -14.72 16.92
N THR A 154 16.65 -15.58 15.96
CA THR A 154 15.97 -16.86 15.76
C THR A 154 16.74 -17.92 16.49
N PHE A 155 16.14 -18.50 17.53
CA PHE A 155 16.75 -19.61 18.26
C PHE A 155 16.69 -20.91 17.46
N VAL A 156 17.74 -21.75 17.58
CA VAL A 156 17.81 -23.04 16.88
C VAL A 156 16.84 -24.08 17.50
N ARG A 157 16.37 -23.81 18.73
CA ARG A 157 15.34 -24.60 19.45
C ARG A 157 14.46 -23.65 20.24
N ASP A 158 13.15 -23.89 20.18
CA ASP A 158 12.16 -23.29 21.06
C ASP A 158 12.24 -23.95 22.47
#